data_af803bb036847b5002455cef4d81d561
#
_entry.id   af803bb036847b5002455cef4d81d561
#
_cell.length_a   1.000
_cell.length_b   1.000
_cell.length_c   1.000
_cell.angle_alpha   90.00
_cell.angle_beta   90.00
_cell.angle_gamma   90.00
#
_symmetry.space_group_name_H-M   'P 1'
#
loop_
_entity.id
_entity.type
_entity.pdbx_description
1 polymer ?
#
loop_
_entity_poly.entity_id
_entity_poly.type
_entity_poly.pdbx_seq_one_letter_code
_entity_poly.pdbx_strand_id
1 'polypeptide(L)'
;LPIIKELGITVSSTETVNTIVKGSQIFGSKIGGAFYQNVRGNYDALTMDRWFMRFFNRITGNPFKVIGENVLSDNKARLLRAVQTAEAQRNNFLINAIEDAKDEANLDIINDATAIELAAALDRQYQVAFSKTPVELREQKTELDLAAQSLNRNANTQVVETPRSGGDRAMMRLVINRARQILAENGINISNADIQALLWYAEKDLLDAYGVRKG
;
A
#
# COMPACT_ATOMS: atom_id res chain seq x y z
N LEU A 1 26.79 -2.11 -4.95
CA LEU A 1 25.49 -1.50 -4.61
C LEU A 1 25.56 -0.38 -3.55
N PRO A 2 26.76 0.14 -3.15
CA PRO A 2 26.84 1.31 -2.27
C PRO A 2 26.05 2.50 -2.84
N ILE A 3 26.20 2.76 -4.13
CA ILE A 3 25.50 3.88 -4.84
C ILE A 3 23.97 3.78 -4.72
N ILE A 4 23.40 2.57 -4.76
CA ILE A 4 21.94 2.41 -4.63
C ILE A 4 21.46 2.73 -3.21
N LYS A 5 22.29 2.38 -2.20
CA LYS A 5 22.03 2.75 -0.81
C LYS A 5 22.14 4.26 -0.58
N GLU A 6 23.14 4.90 -1.17
CA GLU A 6 23.33 6.36 -1.11
C GLU A 6 22.16 7.11 -1.77
N LEU A 7 21.59 6.56 -2.84
CA LEU A 7 20.42 7.12 -3.52
C LEU A 7 19.08 6.80 -2.81
N GLY A 8 19.09 6.11 -1.66
CA GLY A 8 17.88 5.76 -0.92
C GLY A 8 16.95 4.78 -1.64
N ILE A 9 17.46 4.05 -2.64
CA ILE A 9 16.67 3.12 -3.43
C ILE A 9 16.57 1.79 -2.70
N THR A 10 15.33 1.36 -2.39
CA THR A 10 15.07 0.04 -1.82
C THR A 10 15.15 -1.04 -2.90
N VAL A 11 16.06 -1.98 -2.73
CA VAL A 11 16.16 -3.15 -3.61
C VAL A 11 15.09 -4.17 -3.21
N SER A 12 14.20 -4.50 -4.12
CA SER A 12 13.07 -5.40 -3.88
C SER A 12 13.39 -6.89 -4.04
N SER A 13 14.67 -7.24 -4.26
CA SER A 13 15.15 -8.61 -4.44
C SER A 13 15.90 -9.07 -3.19
N THR A 14 15.78 -10.35 -2.86
CA THR A 14 16.54 -11.01 -1.78
C THR A 14 17.95 -11.40 -2.24
N GLU A 15 18.35 -11.02 -3.46
CA GLU A 15 19.66 -11.35 -3.99
C GLU A 15 20.77 -10.60 -3.26
N THR A 16 21.88 -11.30 -3.06
CA THR A 16 23.01 -10.78 -2.31
C THR A 16 23.75 -9.70 -3.09
N VAL A 17 24.45 -8.83 -2.38
CA VAL A 17 25.24 -7.70 -2.93
C VAL A 17 26.24 -8.13 -4.03
N ASN A 18 26.61 -9.39 -4.05
CA ASN A 18 27.60 -9.95 -4.98
C ASN A 18 26.99 -10.63 -6.21
N THR A 19 25.67 -10.65 -6.35
CA THR A 19 25.01 -11.29 -7.49
C THR A 19 24.85 -10.28 -8.64
N ILE A 20 25.23 -10.70 -9.85
CA ILE A 20 25.01 -9.88 -11.06
C ILE A 20 23.55 -10.01 -11.46
N VAL A 21 22.81 -8.90 -11.34
CA VAL A 21 21.38 -8.84 -11.68
C VAL A 21 21.13 -7.83 -12.80
N LYS A 22 20.05 -8.04 -13.55
CA LYS A 22 19.59 -7.02 -14.51
C LYS A 22 19.14 -5.78 -13.75
N GLY A 23 19.51 -4.58 -14.22
CA GLY A 23 19.11 -3.31 -13.59
C GLY A 23 17.59 -3.19 -13.36
N SER A 24 16.77 -3.79 -14.25
CA SER A 24 15.31 -3.85 -14.10
C SER A 24 14.83 -4.63 -12.86
N GLN A 25 15.60 -5.58 -12.34
CA GLN A 25 15.24 -6.33 -11.13
C GLN A 25 15.36 -5.49 -9.86
N ILE A 26 16.26 -4.49 -9.89
CA ILE A 26 16.48 -3.58 -8.74
C ILE A 26 15.24 -2.76 -8.43
N PHE A 27 14.46 -2.38 -9.45
CA PHE A 27 13.26 -1.56 -9.30
C PHE A 27 11.98 -2.35 -9.04
N GLY A 28 12.08 -3.68 -8.92
CA GLY A 28 10.93 -4.56 -8.72
C GLY A 28 10.06 -4.75 -9.96
N SER A 29 9.10 -5.66 -9.86
CA SER A 29 8.30 -6.12 -11.00
C SER A 29 7.41 -5.05 -11.65
N LYS A 30 7.04 -4.02 -10.91
CA LYS A 30 6.19 -2.93 -11.41
C LYS A 30 7.00 -1.98 -12.29
N ILE A 31 8.04 -1.39 -11.75
CA ILE A 31 8.86 -0.37 -12.44
C ILE A 31 9.89 -1.02 -13.35
N GLY A 32 10.65 -1.99 -12.84
CA GLY A 32 11.67 -2.71 -13.60
C GLY A 32 11.13 -3.73 -14.59
N GLY A 33 9.83 -4.08 -14.49
CA GLY A 33 9.13 -4.96 -15.41
C GLY A 33 8.42 -4.21 -16.54
N ALA A 34 7.09 -4.18 -16.51
CA ALA A 34 6.27 -3.69 -17.60
C ALA A 34 6.44 -2.19 -17.90
N PHE A 35 6.53 -1.34 -16.87
CA PHE A 35 6.74 0.09 -17.06
C PHE A 35 8.06 0.37 -17.80
N TYR A 36 9.16 -0.27 -17.37
CA TYR A 36 10.45 -0.13 -18.05
C TYR A 36 10.40 -0.61 -19.50
N GLN A 37 9.67 -1.70 -19.78
CA GLN A 37 9.49 -2.18 -21.15
C GLN A 37 8.71 -1.16 -22.01
N ASN A 38 7.66 -0.56 -21.47
CA ASN A 38 6.88 0.48 -22.16
C ASN A 38 7.76 1.69 -22.55
N VAL A 39 8.60 2.17 -21.61
CA VAL A 39 9.55 3.26 -21.85
C VAL A 39 10.56 2.90 -22.96
N ARG A 40 10.90 1.63 -23.12
CA ARG A 40 11.77 1.13 -24.19
C ARG A 40 11.03 0.81 -25.50
N GLY A 41 9.75 1.15 -25.61
CA GLY A 41 8.96 0.96 -26.82
C GLY A 41 8.27 -0.40 -26.94
N ASN A 42 8.32 -1.25 -25.91
CA ASN A 42 7.51 -2.46 -25.87
C ASN A 42 6.14 -2.15 -25.26
N TYR A 43 5.21 -1.69 -26.07
CA TYR A 43 3.86 -1.30 -25.66
C TYR A 43 2.91 -2.49 -25.44
N ASP A 44 3.33 -3.71 -25.69
CA ASP A 44 2.58 -4.93 -25.34
C ASP A 44 2.73 -5.32 -23.87
N ALA A 45 3.67 -4.70 -23.14
CA ALA A 45 3.79 -4.90 -21.70
C ALA A 45 2.70 -4.13 -20.95
N LEU A 46 1.94 -4.84 -20.09
CA LEU A 46 0.87 -4.26 -19.27
C LEU A 46 1.41 -3.85 -17.91
N THR A 47 1.43 -2.55 -17.62
CA THR A 47 1.76 -2.01 -16.30
C THR A 47 0.51 -1.99 -15.41
N MET A 48 0.50 -2.83 -14.37
CA MET A 48 -0.61 -2.91 -13.42
C MET A 48 -0.38 -1.90 -12.29
N ASP A 49 -0.63 -0.62 -12.58
CA ASP A 49 -0.53 0.46 -11.61
C ASP A 49 -1.80 0.57 -10.75
N ARG A 50 -1.80 1.54 -9.81
CA ARG A 50 -2.92 1.81 -8.90
C ARG A 50 -4.24 2.03 -9.64
N TRP A 51 -4.24 2.82 -10.70
CA TRP A 51 -5.45 3.17 -11.43
C TRP A 51 -6.01 2.01 -12.23
N PHE A 52 -5.12 1.26 -12.89
CA PHE A 52 -5.49 0.00 -13.54
C PHE A 52 -6.11 -0.98 -12.55
N MET A 53 -5.52 -1.13 -11.37
CA MET A 53 -6.03 -2.02 -10.33
C MET A 53 -7.39 -1.57 -9.79
N ARG A 54 -7.58 -0.28 -9.56
CA ARG A 54 -8.87 0.29 -9.12
C ARG A 54 -9.96 0.02 -10.15
N PHE A 55 -9.68 0.34 -11.42
CA PHE A 55 -10.59 0.04 -12.52
C PHE A 55 -10.94 -1.44 -12.56
N PHE A 56 -9.93 -2.33 -12.65
CA PHE A 56 -10.12 -3.76 -12.79
C PHE A 56 -10.92 -4.35 -11.62
N ASN A 57 -10.58 -3.99 -10.41
CA ASN A 57 -11.28 -4.47 -9.22
C ASN A 57 -12.71 -3.93 -9.13
N ARG A 58 -12.96 -2.71 -9.56
CA ARG A 58 -14.31 -2.13 -9.61
C ARG A 58 -15.21 -2.90 -10.59
N ILE A 59 -14.75 -3.16 -11.80
CA ILE A 59 -15.55 -3.90 -12.80
C ILE A 59 -15.75 -5.37 -12.44
N THR A 60 -14.85 -5.96 -11.65
CA THR A 60 -14.97 -7.34 -11.16
C THR A 60 -15.71 -7.44 -9.82
N GLY A 61 -16.20 -6.33 -9.27
CA GLY A 61 -16.94 -6.31 -8.01
C GLY A 61 -16.10 -6.50 -6.75
N ASN A 62 -14.77 -6.38 -6.85
CA ASN A 62 -13.83 -6.56 -5.74
C ASN A 62 -12.97 -5.32 -5.46
N PRO A 63 -13.56 -4.11 -5.35
CA PRO A 63 -12.78 -2.88 -5.22
C PRO A 63 -12.01 -2.79 -3.89
N PHE A 64 -12.46 -3.51 -2.88
CA PHE A 64 -11.91 -3.46 -1.53
C PHE A 64 -11.41 -4.82 -1.05
N LYS A 65 -10.37 -4.77 -0.22
CA LYS A 65 -9.92 -5.94 0.52
C LYS A 65 -10.72 -6.03 1.81
N VAL A 66 -11.52 -7.06 1.93
CA VAL A 66 -12.16 -7.42 3.21
C VAL A 66 -11.10 -8.11 4.07
N ILE A 67 -10.89 -7.59 5.26
CA ILE A 67 -9.97 -8.17 6.24
C ILE A 67 -10.79 -9.13 7.11
N GLY A 68 -10.28 -10.34 7.30
CA GLY A 68 -10.95 -11.33 8.14
C GLY A 68 -11.02 -10.88 9.60
N GLU A 69 -12.12 -11.19 10.28
CA GLU A 69 -12.36 -10.84 11.68
C GLU A 69 -11.22 -11.32 12.60
N ASN A 70 -10.66 -12.50 12.35
CA ASN A 70 -9.53 -13.02 13.12
C ASN A 70 -8.29 -12.09 13.04
N VAL A 71 -7.97 -11.59 11.84
CA VAL A 71 -6.84 -10.67 11.67
C VAL A 71 -7.07 -9.36 12.39
N LEU A 72 -8.31 -8.87 12.39
CA LEU A 72 -8.68 -7.65 13.11
C LEU A 72 -8.57 -7.87 14.62
N SER A 73 -9.09 -8.97 15.14
CA SER A 73 -9.00 -9.35 16.56
C SER A 73 -7.55 -9.51 17.00
N ASP A 74 -6.71 -10.20 16.22
CA ASP A 74 -5.29 -10.36 16.54
C ASP A 74 -4.54 -9.01 16.61
N ASN A 75 -4.84 -8.09 15.68
CA ASN A 75 -4.23 -6.76 15.69
C ASN A 75 -4.71 -5.90 16.88
N LYS A 76 -5.99 -5.98 17.26
CA LYS A 76 -6.50 -5.34 18.46
C LYS A 76 -5.79 -5.87 19.73
N ALA A 77 -5.74 -7.19 19.87
CA ALA A 77 -5.04 -7.83 20.97
C ALA A 77 -3.54 -7.46 21.02
N ARG A 78 -2.89 -7.31 19.88
CA ARG A 78 -1.49 -6.86 19.79
C ARG A 78 -1.33 -5.43 20.29
N LEU A 79 -2.21 -4.51 19.89
CA LEU A 79 -2.17 -3.12 20.36
C LEU A 79 -2.38 -3.04 21.87
N LEU A 80 -3.39 -3.73 22.40
CA LEU A 80 -3.69 -3.72 23.82
C LEU A 80 -2.52 -4.29 24.66
N ARG A 81 -1.85 -5.34 24.18
CA ARG A 81 -0.62 -5.84 24.80
C ARG A 81 0.52 -4.82 24.77
N ALA A 82 0.69 -4.07 23.68
CA ALA A 82 1.71 -3.03 23.58
C ALA A 82 1.45 -1.89 24.58
N VAL A 83 0.18 -1.48 24.75
CA VAL A 83 -0.24 -0.50 25.78
C VAL A 83 0.10 -1.02 27.17
N GLN A 84 -0.34 -2.22 27.53
CA GLN A 84 -0.05 -2.84 28.82
C GLN A 84 1.46 -2.98 29.10
N THR A 85 2.24 -3.27 28.06
CA THR A 85 3.70 -3.38 28.19
C THR A 85 4.33 -2.01 28.47
N ALA A 86 3.87 -0.95 27.83
CA ALA A 86 4.35 0.42 28.07
C ALA A 86 4.07 0.85 29.53
N GLU A 87 2.88 0.54 30.04
CA GLU A 87 2.48 0.80 31.42
C GLU A 87 3.32 -0.01 32.43
N ALA A 88 3.46 -1.33 32.19
CA ALA A 88 4.23 -2.24 33.06
C ALA A 88 5.71 -1.84 33.14
N GLN A 89 6.28 -1.38 32.04
CA GLN A 89 7.67 -0.90 31.95
C GLN A 89 7.84 0.53 32.50
N ARG A 90 6.75 1.21 32.86
CA ARG A 90 6.74 2.62 33.26
C ARG A 90 7.46 3.52 32.24
N ASN A 91 7.27 3.25 30.95
CA ASN A 91 7.84 4.04 29.90
C ASN A 91 7.03 5.34 29.72
N ASN A 92 7.43 6.40 30.41
CA ASN A 92 6.71 7.67 30.44
C ASN A 92 6.53 8.26 29.04
N PHE A 93 7.47 8.06 28.11
CA PHE A 93 7.33 8.54 26.75
C PHE A 93 6.15 7.88 26.01
N LEU A 94 6.05 6.54 26.10
CA LEU A 94 4.95 5.81 25.49
C LEU A 94 3.62 6.04 26.23
N ILE A 95 3.65 6.14 27.54
CA ILE A 95 2.45 6.44 28.35
C ILE A 95 1.87 7.79 27.95
N ASN A 96 2.69 8.84 27.84
CA ASN A 96 2.23 10.16 27.41
C ASN A 96 1.64 10.10 25.99
N ALA A 97 2.28 9.39 25.06
CA ALA A 97 1.75 9.22 23.71
C ALA A 97 0.39 8.50 23.69
N ILE A 98 0.19 7.53 24.58
CA ILE A 98 -1.09 6.81 24.74
C ILE A 98 -2.17 7.75 25.30
N GLU A 99 -1.85 8.54 26.34
CA GLU A 99 -2.80 9.49 26.92
C GLU A 99 -3.17 10.61 25.92
N ASP A 100 -2.19 11.18 25.22
CA ASP A 100 -2.43 12.17 24.18
C ASP A 100 -3.33 11.60 23.05
N ALA A 101 -3.12 10.35 22.66
CA ALA A 101 -3.94 9.68 21.66
C ALA A 101 -5.36 9.36 22.17
N LYS A 102 -5.48 9.00 23.43
CA LYS A 102 -6.75 8.77 24.12
C LYS A 102 -7.57 10.06 24.17
N ASP A 103 -6.94 11.17 24.53
CA ASP A 103 -7.57 12.49 24.57
C ASP A 103 -7.97 12.95 23.15
N GLU A 104 -7.09 12.81 22.15
CA GLU A 104 -7.38 13.13 20.75
C GLU A 104 -8.57 12.36 20.20
N ALA A 105 -8.68 11.08 20.56
CA ALA A 105 -9.77 10.19 20.14
C ALA A 105 -11.02 10.31 21.05
N ASN A 106 -10.98 11.14 22.09
CA ASN A 106 -12.05 11.32 23.09
C ASN A 106 -12.51 9.98 23.71
N LEU A 107 -11.54 9.20 24.18
CA LEU A 107 -11.79 7.88 24.76
C LEU A 107 -11.73 7.92 26.30
N ASP A 108 -12.77 7.40 26.94
CA ASP A 108 -12.77 7.23 28.41
C ASP A 108 -11.90 6.06 28.86
N ILE A 109 -11.96 4.97 28.10
CA ILE A 109 -11.26 3.71 28.42
C ILE A 109 -10.57 3.13 27.17
N ILE A 110 -9.51 2.38 27.40
CA ILE A 110 -8.81 1.60 26.37
C ILE A 110 -9.20 0.13 26.51
N ASN A 111 -9.92 -0.39 25.51
CA ASN A 111 -10.33 -1.79 25.46
C ASN A 111 -10.51 -2.26 24.00
N ASP A 112 -11.03 -3.46 23.77
CA ASP A 112 -11.23 -4.02 22.43
C ASP A 112 -12.17 -3.16 21.55
N ALA A 113 -13.19 -2.53 22.17
CA ALA A 113 -14.14 -1.70 21.43
C ALA A 113 -13.51 -0.39 20.95
N THR A 114 -12.61 0.22 21.73
CA THR A 114 -11.96 1.51 21.45
C THR A 114 -10.57 1.38 20.80
N ALA A 115 -10.09 0.15 20.57
CA ALA A 115 -8.74 -0.10 20.08
C ALA A 115 -8.49 0.49 18.67
N ILE A 116 -9.51 0.56 17.84
CA ILE A 116 -9.38 1.09 16.46
C ILE A 116 -9.19 2.60 16.48
N GLU A 117 -9.98 3.31 17.26
CA GLU A 117 -9.90 4.76 17.43
C GLU A 117 -8.57 5.17 18.04
N LEU A 118 -8.12 4.45 19.08
CA LEU A 118 -6.79 4.62 19.66
C LEU A 118 -5.68 4.40 18.64
N ALA A 119 -5.77 3.32 17.83
CA ALA A 119 -4.79 3.03 16.79
C ALA A 119 -4.70 4.14 15.75
N ALA A 120 -5.84 4.70 15.36
CA ALA A 120 -5.91 5.79 14.38
C ALA A 120 -5.26 7.07 14.92
N ALA A 121 -5.47 7.40 16.20
CA ALA A 121 -4.86 8.56 16.85
C ALA A 121 -3.33 8.39 16.98
N LEU A 122 -2.87 7.26 17.51
CA LEU A 122 -1.44 6.94 17.62
C LEU A 122 -0.72 6.97 16.26
N ASP A 123 -1.32 6.39 15.22
CA ASP A 123 -0.72 6.42 13.88
C ASP A 123 -0.64 7.85 13.32
N ARG A 124 -1.66 8.69 13.51
CA ARG A 124 -1.60 10.10 13.11
C ARG A 124 -0.49 10.87 13.83
N GLN A 125 -0.36 10.70 15.15
CA GLN A 125 0.70 11.33 15.94
C GLN A 125 2.08 10.91 15.45
N TYR A 126 2.27 9.60 15.22
CA TYR A 126 3.51 9.08 14.65
C TYR A 126 3.81 9.71 13.28
N GLN A 127 2.84 9.76 12.36
CA GLN A 127 3.04 10.34 11.02
C GLN A 127 3.39 11.83 11.09
N VAL A 128 2.77 12.58 11.99
CA VAL A 128 3.09 14.00 12.20
C VAL A 128 4.51 14.17 12.73
N ALA A 129 4.90 13.41 13.75
CA ALA A 129 6.25 13.43 14.30
C ALA A 129 7.29 13.00 13.26
N PHE A 130 7.03 11.90 12.55
CA PHE A 130 7.90 11.39 11.51
C PHE A 130 8.11 12.37 10.35
N SER A 131 7.07 13.10 9.93
CA SER A 131 7.16 14.08 8.85
C SER A 131 7.98 15.31 9.22
N LYS A 132 8.01 15.67 10.50
CA LYS A 132 8.74 16.83 11.03
C LYS A 132 10.20 16.50 11.40
N THR A 133 10.52 15.21 11.57
CA THR A 133 11.87 14.78 11.99
C THR A 133 12.78 14.60 10.78
N PRO A 134 13.97 15.22 10.73
CA PRO A 134 14.98 14.96 9.72
C PRO A 134 15.30 13.47 9.59
N VAL A 135 15.61 13.00 8.38
CA VAL A 135 15.79 11.57 8.08
C VAL A 135 16.87 10.92 8.96
N GLU A 136 17.92 11.67 9.24
CA GLU A 136 19.08 11.23 10.03
C GLU A 136 18.76 11.04 11.53
N LEU A 137 17.69 11.68 12.01
CA LEU A 137 17.25 11.66 13.41
C LEU A 137 16.04 10.76 13.66
N ARG A 138 15.56 10.03 12.63
CA ARG A 138 14.38 9.17 12.76
C ARG A 138 14.74 7.91 13.54
N GLU A 139 14.13 7.76 14.69
CA GLU A 139 14.25 6.55 15.50
C GLU A 139 13.50 5.37 14.88
N GLN A 140 13.86 4.17 15.31
CA GLN A 140 13.12 2.96 14.94
C GLN A 140 11.72 2.98 15.56
N LYS A 141 10.74 2.47 14.82
CA LYS A 141 9.37 2.33 15.30
C LYS A 141 9.32 1.44 16.53
N THR A 142 8.61 1.90 17.55
CA THR A 142 8.31 1.08 18.73
C THR A 142 7.29 -0.01 18.38
N GLU A 143 7.13 -1.00 19.26
CA GLU A 143 6.08 -2.01 19.10
C GLU A 143 4.68 -1.39 19.16
N LEU A 144 4.50 -0.31 19.94
CA LEU A 144 3.26 0.45 19.97
C LEU A 144 2.94 1.08 18.63
N ASP A 145 3.92 1.73 17.98
CA ASP A 145 3.76 2.31 16.64
C ASP A 145 3.42 1.27 15.59
N LEU A 146 4.13 0.13 15.63
CA LEU A 146 3.90 -0.98 14.69
C LEU A 146 2.52 -1.61 14.86
N ALA A 147 2.08 -1.78 16.10
CA ALA A 147 0.77 -2.34 16.41
C ALA A 147 -0.35 -1.37 16.01
N ALA A 148 -0.21 -0.08 16.32
CA ALA A 148 -1.17 0.96 15.95
C ALA A 148 -1.31 1.07 14.43
N GLN A 149 -0.20 1.15 13.68
CA GLN A 149 -0.21 1.21 12.23
C GLN A 149 -0.83 -0.03 11.58
N SER A 150 -0.52 -1.22 12.12
CA SER A 150 -1.08 -2.47 11.63
C SER A 150 -2.60 -2.51 11.83
N LEU A 151 -3.09 -2.14 13.02
CA LEU A 151 -4.51 -2.11 13.31
C LEU A 151 -5.24 -1.05 12.49
N ASN A 152 -4.74 0.20 12.45
CA ASN A 152 -5.34 1.28 11.68
C ASN A 152 -5.46 0.93 10.20
N ARG A 153 -4.40 0.34 9.62
CA ARG A 153 -4.41 -0.13 8.23
C ARG A 153 -5.43 -1.24 7.99
N ASN A 154 -5.57 -2.17 8.93
CA ASN A 154 -6.44 -3.33 8.80
C ASN A 154 -7.89 -3.04 9.21
N ALA A 155 -8.16 -2.03 10.03
CA ALA A 155 -9.51 -1.61 10.38
C ALA A 155 -10.20 -0.82 9.25
N ASN A 156 -9.40 -0.16 8.42
CA ASN A 156 -9.93 0.61 7.31
C ASN A 156 -10.06 -0.26 6.06
N THR A 157 -11.17 -0.10 5.34
CA THR A 157 -11.39 -0.74 4.05
C THR A 157 -10.31 -0.29 3.07
N GLN A 158 -9.45 -1.21 2.64
CA GLN A 158 -8.36 -0.91 1.73
C GLN A 158 -8.76 -1.14 0.29
N VAL A 159 -8.53 -0.15 -0.55
CA VAL A 159 -8.59 -0.32 -2.00
C VAL A 159 -7.47 -1.27 -2.43
N VAL A 160 -7.79 -2.27 -3.25
CA VAL A 160 -6.80 -3.20 -3.78
C VAL A 160 -6.01 -2.51 -4.91
N GLU A 161 -4.80 -2.06 -4.61
CA GLU A 161 -3.96 -1.28 -5.53
C GLU A 161 -2.84 -2.09 -6.21
N THR A 162 -2.72 -3.38 -5.87
CA THR A 162 -1.73 -4.28 -6.45
C THR A 162 -2.32 -5.67 -6.68
N PRO A 163 -1.87 -6.40 -7.72
CA PRO A 163 -2.25 -7.80 -7.88
C PRO A 163 -1.80 -8.63 -6.68
N ARG A 164 -2.67 -9.51 -6.18
CA ARG A 164 -2.41 -10.33 -4.99
C ARG A 164 -1.37 -11.42 -5.23
N SER A 165 -1.29 -11.91 -6.48
CA SER A 165 -0.45 -13.04 -6.84
C SER A 165 0.05 -12.98 -8.28
N GLY A 166 0.96 -13.89 -8.63
CA GLY A 166 1.36 -14.13 -10.01
C GLY A 166 0.22 -14.62 -10.90
N GLY A 167 -0.70 -15.42 -10.33
CA GLY A 167 -1.91 -15.89 -11.00
C GLY A 167 -2.86 -14.76 -11.37
N ASP A 168 -3.10 -13.81 -10.44
CA ASP A 168 -3.90 -12.61 -10.71
C ASP A 168 -3.30 -11.80 -11.87
N ARG A 169 -1.97 -11.61 -11.86
CA ARG A 169 -1.29 -10.92 -12.98
C ARG A 169 -1.47 -11.61 -14.31
N ALA A 170 -1.40 -12.95 -14.32
CA ALA A 170 -1.59 -13.74 -15.54
C ALA A 170 -3.03 -13.61 -16.05
N MET A 171 -4.01 -13.70 -15.16
CA MET A 171 -5.43 -13.55 -15.47
C MET A 171 -5.74 -12.16 -16.01
N MET A 172 -5.25 -11.09 -15.37
CA MET A 172 -5.44 -9.71 -15.84
C MET A 172 -4.87 -9.49 -17.23
N ARG A 173 -3.66 -10.04 -17.52
CA ARG A 173 -3.09 -10.00 -18.87
C ARG A 173 -3.95 -10.72 -19.89
N LEU A 174 -4.49 -11.89 -19.53
CA LEU A 174 -5.38 -12.65 -20.40
C LEU A 174 -6.63 -11.83 -20.75
N VAL A 175 -7.26 -11.21 -19.77
CA VAL A 175 -8.47 -10.37 -19.96
C VAL A 175 -8.17 -9.19 -20.88
N ILE A 176 -7.07 -8.46 -20.64
CA ILE A 176 -6.69 -7.31 -21.46
C ILE A 176 -6.31 -7.74 -22.89
N ASN A 177 -5.58 -8.84 -23.05
CA ASN A 177 -5.26 -9.37 -24.38
C ASN A 177 -6.52 -9.79 -25.13
N ARG A 178 -7.51 -10.38 -24.45
CA ARG A 178 -8.80 -10.71 -25.09
C ARG A 178 -9.58 -9.45 -25.48
N ALA A 179 -9.62 -8.45 -24.61
CA ALA A 179 -10.24 -7.15 -24.94
C ALA A 179 -9.58 -6.51 -26.17
N ARG A 180 -8.24 -6.51 -26.21
CA ARG A 180 -7.48 -6.03 -27.38
C ARG A 180 -7.82 -6.78 -28.66
N GLN A 181 -7.94 -8.09 -28.59
CA GLN A 181 -8.33 -8.92 -29.73
C GLN A 181 -9.73 -8.55 -30.23
N ILE A 182 -10.72 -8.38 -29.34
CA ILE A 182 -12.08 -7.96 -29.71
C ILE A 182 -12.06 -6.57 -30.36
N LEU A 183 -11.26 -5.64 -29.86
CA LEU A 183 -11.10 -4.32 -30.47
C LEU A 183 -10.50 -4.43 -31.88
N ALA A 184 -9.49 -5.26 -32.07
CA ALA A 184 -8.88 -5.49 -33.40
C ALA A 184 -9.86 -6.14 -34.38
N GLU A 185 -10.70 -7.08 -33.97
CA GLU A 185 -11.78 -7.68 -34.76
C GLU A 185 -12.80 -6.60 -35.20
N ASN A 186 -12.91 -5.49 -34.47
CA ASN A 186 -13.75 -4.34 -34.81
C ASN A 186 -12.95 -3.18 -35.48
N GLY A 187 -11.76 -3.43 -35.98
CA GLY A 187 -10.95 -2.45 -36.71
C GLY A 187 -10.16 -1.47 -35.82
N ILE A 188 -10.15 -1.66 -34.49
CA ILE A 188 -9.44 -0.80 -33.56
C ILE A 188 -8.15 -1.50 -33.10
N ASN A 189 -7.02 -1.07 -33.69
CA ASN A 189 -5.70 -1.61 -33.36
C ASN A 189 -4.99 -0.72 -32.37
N ILE A 190 -4.94 -1.16 -31.09
CA ILE A 190 -4.27 -0.46 -29.98
C ILE A 190 -3.38 -1.43 -29.19
N SER A 191 -2.37 -0.90 -28.53
CA SER A 191 -1.47 -1.68 -27.66
C SER A 191 -2.07 -1.90 -26.27
N ASN A 192 -1.44 -2.76 -25.47
CA ASN A 192 -1.81 -2.90 -24.05
C ASN A 192 -1.53 -1.63 -23.24
N ALA A 193 -0.51 -0.88 -23.62
CA ALA A 193 -0.20 0.41 -23.00
C ALA A 193 -1.29 1.45 -23.31
N ASP A 194 -1.83 1.47 -24.53
CA ASP A 194 -2.94 2.36 -24.90
C ASP A 194 -4.21 2.01 -24.12
N ILE A 195 -4.55 0.72 -24.03
CA ILE A 195 -5.69 0.26 -23.22
C ILE A 195 -5.50 0.70 -21.77
N GLN A 196 -4.32 0.48 -21.19
CA GLN A 196 -4.03 0.91 -19.83
C GLN A 196 -4.21 2.43 -19.65
N ALA A 197 -3.74 3.23 -20.59
CA ALA A 197 -3.88 4.69 -20.54
C ALA A 197 -5.35 5.11 -20.60
N LEU A 198 -6.16 4.51 -21.47
CA LEU A 198 -7.60 4.76 -21.55
C LEU A 198 -8.31 4.44 -20.23
N LEU A 199 -8.00 3.30 -19.62
CA LEU A 199 -8.58 2.89 -18.34
C LEU A 199 -8.13 3.82 -17.19
N TRP A 200 -6.87 4.26 -17.24
CA TRP A 200 -6.29 5.16 -16.23
C TRP A 200 -7.00 6.52 -16.22
N TYR A 201 -7.21 7.13 -17.39
CA TYR A 201 -7.90 8.42 -17.50
C TYR A 201 -9.34 8.32 -17.04
N ALA A 202 -10.08 7.31 -17.52
CA ALA A 202 -11.48 7.10 -17.14
C ALA A 202 -11.67 6.90 -15.63
N GLU A 203 -10.80 6.11 -15.00
CA GLU A 203 -10.87 5.85 -13.56
C GLU A 203 -10.50 7.08 -12.74
N LYS A 204 -9.52 7.84 -13.19
CA LYS A 204 -9.11 9.09 -12.55
C LYS A 204 -10.23 10.12 -12.59
N ASP A 205 -10.86 10.33 -13.74
CA ASP A 205 -11.95 11.28 -13.90
C ASP A 205 -13.17 10.90 -13.06
N LEU A 206 -13.47 9.60 -12.98
CA LEU A 206 -14.53 9.08 -12.12
C LEU A 206 -14.28 9.41 -10.65
N LEU A 207 -13.08 9.16 -10.14
CA LEU A 207 -12.74 9.41 -8.74
C LEU A 207 -12.64 10.92 -8.43
N ASP A 208 -12.17 11.73 -9.36
CA ASP A 208 -12.16 13.18 -9.24
C ASP A 208 -13.61 13.72 -9.13
N ALA A 209 -14.57 13.16 -9.90
CA ALA A 209 -15.99 13.50 -9.83
C ALA A 209 -16.64 13.13 -8.47
N TYR A 210 -16.16 12.09 -7.81
CA TYR A 210 -16.60 11.71 -6.46
C TYR A 210 -15.86 12.45 -5.33
N GLY A 211 -14.97 13.39 -5.64
CA GLY A 211 -14.22 14.15 -4.64
C GLY A 211 -13.16 13.33 -3.90
N VAL A 212 -12.81 12.17 -4.41
CA VAL A 212 -11.74 11.33 -3.85
C VAL A 212 -10.40 11.97 -4.20
N ARG A 213 -9.80 12.65 -3.22
CA ARG A 213 -8.53 13.35 -3.41
C ARG A 213 -7.42 12.38 -3.82
N LYS A 214 -6.61 12.84 -4.77
CA LYS A 214 -5.35 12.20 -5.16
C LYS A 214 -4.45 12.07 -3.94
N GLY A 215 -4.15 10.84 -3.54
CA GLY A 215 -3.06 10.55 -2.61
C GLY A 215 -1.74 10.44 -3.38
#